data_ccd5e6ad281500a2a4bcf1611cc4445d
#
_entry.id   ccd5e6ad281500a2a4bcf1611cc4445d
#
_cell.length_a   1.000
_cell.length_b   1.000
_cell.length_c   1.000
_cell.angle_alpha   90.00
_cell.angle_beta   90.00
_cell.angle_gamma   90.00
#
_symmetry.space_group_name_H-M   'P 1'
#
loop_
_entity.id
_entity.type
_entity.pdbx_description
1 polymer ?
#
loop_
_entity_poly.entity_id
_entity_poly.type
_entity_poly.pdbx_seq_one_letter_code
_entity_poly.pdbx_strand_id
1 'polypeptide(L)'
;MKLARHIKGLAGVKFGPPAASLRKAVVTCVQSSALYGSEVWYGGRLKPSSAGGYNRNQLVSTRLGPLIEEVDRAIVLAARGVLPVWRTAPTASVLRDAGLPSGSTALEHARIRFALRLRTLDPAHPLIRRLEAPLLPWQRATKLRRADALVPRAPRPILAQPHFSPGCRTNPTKGRTKEDAAKQFNTWWNQLNGDTITVFSDGSEQYNDGAKLVGYGYAVYRGQSLVRTGSGAINSTSHVFDAEAIGALKGLQCALEILQPSDGQLWMCIDSTSVIWCMRANAPNTSQWAFLECHTLIDRYKVGIIWSPGHMGIEGNEMADELADAGAKEGRMDNDRSAEPTISGIGTTARALANVTTSDWWRRRYTGLSASYRKWELGYAIAEPPELRLPRTSLHRLLAARTAHGDFAQYHRRFGHSDAELNCLCGYKKTPEHFGIL
;
A
#
# COMPACT_ATOMS: atom_id res chain seq x y z
N MET A 1 13.79 -6.02 24.25
CA MET A 1 13.53 -5.46 25.60
C MET A 1 14.42 -4.27 25.98
N LYS A 2 15.76 -4.27 25.80
CA LYS A 2 16.64 -3.14 26.20
C LYS A 2 16.22 -1.81 25.57
N LEU A 3 16.04 -1.75 24.23
CA LEU A 3 15.58 -0.55 23.52
C LEU A 3 14.22 -0.04 24.01
N ALA A 4 13.27 -0.92 24.27
CA ALA A 4 11.95 -0.53 24.77
C ALA A 4 12.04 0.10 26.18
N ARG A 5 12.91 -0.42 27.05
CA ARG A 5 13.18 0.17 28.36
C ARG A 5 13.85 1.53 28.25
N HIS A 6 14.80 1.67 27.32
CA HIS A 6 15.47 2.94 27.05
C HIS A 6 14.44 4.00 26.60
N ILE A 7 13.61 3.72 25.61
CA ILE A 7 12.54 4.64 25.17
C ILE A 7 11.64 5.04 26.34
N LYS A 8 11.25 4.08 27.19
CA LYS A 8 10.42 4.36 28.37
C LYS A 8 11.11 5.30 29.36
N GLY A 9 12.43 5.23 29.49
CA GLY A 9 13.21 6.09 30.39
C GLY A 9 13.42 7.53 29.88
N LEU A 10 13.20 7.79 28.59
CA LEU A 10 13.47 9.10 27.98
C LEU A 10 12.43 10.17 28.33
N ALA A 11 11.24 9.80 28.81
CA ALA A 11 10.16 10.76 29.03
C ALA A 11 9.24 10.37 30.18
N GLY A 12 8.73 11.39 30.85
CA GLY A 12 7.69 11.33 31.88
C GLY A 12 6.43 12.08 31.46
N VAL A 13 5.58 12.41 32.43
CA VAL A 13 4.36 13.18 32.19
C VAL A 13 4.66 14.63 31.80
N LYS A 14 5.65 15.23 32.44
CA LYS A 14 5.96 16.66 32.32
C LYS A 14 7.23 16.96 31.51
N PHE A 15 8.04 15.97 31.21
CA PHE A 15 9.34 16.14 30.53
C PHE A 15 9.56 15.07 29.44
N GLY A 16 10.55 15.34 28.59
CA GLY A 16 11.02 14.44 27.54
C GLY A 16 10.61 14.87 26.14
N PRO A 17 11.05 14.13 25.12
CA PRO A 17 10.73 14.42 23.73
C PRO A 17 9.23 14.37 23.44
N PRO A 18 8.76 15.05 22.36
CA PRO A 18 7.38 14.92 21.89
C PRO A 18 6.99 13.46 21.67
N ALA A 19 5.73 13.12 21.98
CA ALA A 19 5.24 11.75 21.84
C ALA A 19 5.33 11.23 20.39
N ALA A 20 5.11 12.08 19.40
CA ALA A 20 5.28 11.75 17.98
C ALA A 20 6.72 11.32 17.65
N SER A 21 7.73 12.02 18.19
CA SER A 21 9.14 11.68 17.99
C SER A 21 9.51 10.34 18.66
N LEU A 22 9.01 10.12 19.87
CA LEU A 22 9.20 8.82 20.55
C LEU A 22 8.52 7.68 19.81
N ARG A 23 7.30 7.90 19.27
CA ARG A 23 6.64 6.92 18.42
C ARG A 23 7.48 6.56 17.19
N LYS A 24 8.03 7.56 16.52
CA LYS A 24 8.93 7.34 15.38
C LYS A 24 10.13 6.47 15.80
N ALA A 25 10.75 6.74 16.93
CA ALA A 25 11.86 5.92 17.48
C ALA A 25 11.40 4.48 17.80
N VAL A 26 10.19 4.28 18.32
CA VAL A 26 9.65 2.93 18.55
C VAL A 26 9.50 2.17 17.23
N VAL A 27 8.94 2.80 16.21
CA VAL A 27 8.73 2.16 14.90
C VAL A 27 10.07 1.82 14.26
N THR A 28 11.04 2.76 14.27
CA THR A 28 12.32 2.57 13.58
C THR A 28 13.31 1.70 14.32
N CYS A 29 13.30 1.68 15.65
CA CYS A 29 14.29 0.95 16.45
C CYS A 29 13.70 -0.29 17.13
N VAL A 30 12.59 -0.13 17.87
CA VAL A 30 12.05 -1.26 18.66
C VAL A 30 11.34 -2.28 17.77
N GLN A 31 10.44 -1.84 16.89
CA GLN A 31 9.71 -2.75 16.03
C GLN A 31 10.62 -3.41 15.00
N SER A 32 11.52 -2.68 14.36
CA SER A 32 12.46 -3.25 13.39
C SER A 32 13.35 -4.33 14.02
N SER A 33 13.86 -4.10 15.24
CA SER A 33 14.64 -5.10 15.97
C SER A 33 13.81 -6.29 16.44
N ALA A 34 12.58 -6.06 16.90
CA ALA A 34 11.70 -7.13 17.38
C ALA A 34 11.16 -8.03 16.26
N LEU A 35 11.04 -7.49 15.05
CA LEU A 35 10.51 -8.19 13.88
C LEU A 35 11.60 -8.70 12.93
N TYR A 36 12.87 -8.39 13.21
CA TYR A 36 13.98 -8.82 12.36
C TYR A 36 14.01 -10.36 12.25
N GLY A 37 14.04 -10.86 11.03
CA GLY A 37 14.04 -12.30 10.75
C GLY A 37 12.77 -13.04 11.17
N SER A 38 11.68 -12.32 11.50
CA SER A 38 10.41 -12.95 11.90
C SER A 38 9.83 -13.87 10.82
N GLU A 39 10.07 -13.61 9.56
CA GLU A 39 9.66 -14.43 8.41
C GLU A 39 10.26 -15.86 8.45
N VAL A 40 11.38 -16.05 9.13
CA VAL A 40 12.02 -17.38 9.26
C VAL A 40 11.27 -18.25 10.26
N TRP A 41 10.82 -17.68 11.38
CA TRP A 41 10.19 -18.44 12.46
C TRP A 41 8.67 -18.28 12.55
N TYR A 42 8.11 -17.13 12.16
CA TYR A 42 6.69 -16.85 12.24
C TYR A 42 5.96 -17.21 10.94
N GLY A 43 5.25 -18.32 10.94
CA GLY A 43 4.43 -18.78 9.81
C GLY A 43 2.93 -18.65 10.05
N GLY A 44 2.51 -17.71 10.93
CA GLY A 44 1.12 -17.54 11.39
C GLY A 44 0.83 -18.28 12.68
N ARG A 45 -0.27 -17.93 13.34
CA ARG A 45 -0.72 -18.57 14.62
C ARG A 45 -1.26 -19.96 14.42
N LEU A 46 -1.79 -20.25 13.25
CA LEU A 46 -2.39 -21.51 12.88
C LEU A 46 -1.64 -22.18 11.73
N LYS A 47 -1.65 -23.47 11.68
CA LYS A 47 -1.13 -24.30 10.60
C LYS A 47 -2.08 -25.48 10.35
N PRO A 48 -2.07 -26.10 9.16
CA PRO A 48 -2.80 -27.34 8.94
C PRO A 48 -2.38 -28.42 9.92
N SER A 49 -3.34 -29.21 10.36
CA SER A 49 -3.12 -30.35 11.26
C SER A 49 -2.10 -31.33 10.68
N SER A 50 -1.39 -32.02 11.59
CA SER A 50 -0.50 -33.11 11.20
C SER A 50 -1.19 -34.47 11.15
N ALA A 51 -2.44 -34.55 11.61
CA ALA A 51 -3.21 -35.80 11.56
C ALA A 51 -3.55 -36.16 10.10
N GLY A 52 -3.44 -37.43 9.76
CA GLY A 52 -3.89 -37.98 8.48
C GLY A 52 -5.42 -38.07 8.40
N GLY A 53 -5.96 -38.38 7.21
CA GLY A 53 -7.38 -38.61 7.03
C GLY A 53 -8.25 -37.34 7.03
N TYR A 54 -9.47 -37.45 7.57
CA TYR A 54 -10.47 -36.36 7.61
C TYR A 54 -10.03 -35.06 8.27
N ASN A 55 -8.99 -35.11 9.14
CA ASN A 55 -8.49 -33.93 9.86
C ASN A 55 -7.39 -33.15 9.11
N ARG A 56 -7.07 -33.48 7.87
CA ARG A 56 -5.99 -32.86 7.08
C ARG A 56 -6.15 -31.34 6.92
N ASN A 57 -7.38 -30.85 6.87
CA ASN A 57 -7.71 -29.42 6.68
C ASN A 57 -7.97 -28.67 8.01
N GLN A 58 -7.94 -29.38 9.15
CA GLN A 58 -8.12 -28.73 10.44
C GLN A 58 -6.93 -27.86 10.78
N LEU A 59 -7.19 -26.61 11.18
CA LEU A 59 -6.15 -25.69 11.61
C LEU A 59 -5.82 -25.92 13.08
N VAL A 60 -4.54 -26.07 13.37
CA VAL A 60 -4.02 -26.27 14.74
C VAL A 60 -3.03 -25.16 15.11
N SER A 61 -2.86 -24.89 16.40
CA SER A 61 -1.92 -23.90 16.91
C SER A 61 -0.47 -24.21 16.51
N THR A 62 0.28 -23.19 16.15
CA THR A 62 1.73 -23.26 15.88
C THR A 62 2.58 -23.30 17.15
N ARG A 63 2.00 -23.19 18.36
CA ARG A 63 2.67 -23.11 19.66
C ARG A 63 3.68 -21.95 19.79
N LEU A 64 3.47 -20.87 19.04
CA LEU A 64 4.33 -19.66 19.06
C LEU A 64 3.88 -18.63 20.10
N GLY A 65 2.91 -18.97 20.97
CA GLY A 65 2.35 -18.05 21.97
C GLY A 65 3.43 -17.30 22.76
N PRO A 66 4.38 -17.97 23.41
CA PRO A 66 5.41 -17.30 24.22
C PRO A 66 6.28 -16.30 23.42
N LEU A 67 6.65 -16.63 22.18
CA LEU A 67 7.43 -15.74 21.32
C LEU A 67 6.62 -14.51 20.89
N ILE A 68 5.33 -14.70 20.59
CA ILE A 68 4.41 -13.59 20.26
C ILE A 68 4.26 -12.65 21.46
N GLU A 69 4.13 -13.22 22.67
CA GLU A 69 4.04 -12.45 23.91
C GLU A 69 5.30 -11.66 24.22
N GLU A 70 6.49 -12.17 23.88
CA GLU A 70 7.74 -11.41 24.01
C GLU A 70 7.76 -10.16 23.09
N VAL A 71 7.34 -10.34 21.83
CA VAL A 71 7.21 -9.22 20.89
C VAL A 71 6.17 -8.23 21.39
N ASP A 72 5.03 -8.71 21.88
CA ASP A 72 3.96 -7.87 22.42
C ASP A 72 4.45 -7.08 23.65
N ARG A 73 5.12 -7.73 24.59
CA ARG A 73 5.71 -7.08 25.77
C ARG A 73 6.69 -5.95 25.40
N ALA A 74 7.51 -6.17 24.36
CA ALA A 74 8.46 -5.15 23.90
C ALA A 74 7.74 -3.92 23.32
N ILE A 75 6.74 -4.15 22.47
CA ILE A 75 5.96 -3.06 21.84
C ILE A 75 5.13 -2.30 22.89
N VAL A 76 4.44 -3.01 23.77
CA VAL A 76 3.63 -2.42 24.85
C VAL A 76 4.48 -1.59 25.80
N LEU A 77 5.65 -2.10 26.19
CA LEU A 77 6.57 -1.36 27.04
C LEU A 77 7.04 -0.05 26.39
N ALA A 78 7.37 -0.11 25.10
CA ALA A 78 7.75 1.06 24.33
C ALA A 78 6.59 2.04 24.16
N ALA A 79 5.37 1.55 23.89
CA ALA A 79 4.15 2.36 23.78
C ALA A 79 3.88 3.16 25.09
N ARG A 80 4.13 2.54 26.25
CA ARG A 80 4.06 3.22 27.55
C ARG A 80 5.19 4.22 27.79
N GLY A 81 6.23 4.24 26.95
CA GLY A 81 7.25 5.29 26.92
C GLY A 81 6.84 6.45 25.99
N VAL A 82 6.18 6.13 24.90
CA VAL A 82 5.62 7.15 23.99
C VAL A 82 4.57 8.00 24.71
N LEU A 83 3.63 7.35 25.41
CA LEU A 83 2.48 7.98 26.01
C LEU A 83 2.70 8.30 27.49
N PRO A 84 2.33 9.50 27.96
CA PRO A 84 2.31 9.83 29.38
C PRO A 84 1.06 9.27 30.07
N VAL A 85 0.91 7.93 30.07
CA VAL A 85 -0.26 7.24 30.63
C VAL A 85 0.02 6.66 32.02
N TRP A 86 -1.02 6.47 32.79
CA TRP A 86 -0.97 5.73 34.04
C TRP A 86 -0.58 4.26 33.79
N ARG A 87 0.18 3.70 34.73
CA ARG A 87 0.66 2.32 34.63
C ARG A 87 -0.48 1.29 34.46
N THR A 88 -1.62 1.58 35.04
CA THR A 88 -2.82 0.75 35.04
C THR A 88 -3.69 0.89 33.79
N ALA A 89 -3.38 1.86 32.88
CA ALA A 89 -4.16 2.02 31.64
C ALA A 89 -4.18 0.73 30.82
N PRO A 90 -5.34 0.33 30.24
CA PRO A 90 -5.49 -0.90 29.48
C PRO A 90 -4.53 -0.97 28.27
N THR A 91 -3.91 -2.11 28.04
CA THR A 91 -2.93 -2.27 26.96
C THR A 91 -3.52 -1.95 25.57
N ALA A 92 -4.78 -2.30 25.33
CA ALA A 92 -5.40 -2.05 24.03
C ALA A 92 -5.58 -0.55 23.76
N SER A 93 -5.98 0.24 24.78
CA SER A 93 -6.06 1.71 24.66
C SER A 93 -4.66 2.32 24.46
N VAL A 94 -3.66 1.83 25.19
CA VAL A 94 -2.26 2.31 25.04
C VAL A 94 -1.73 2.09 23.63
N LEU A 95 -1.93 0.90 23.05
CA LEU A 95 -1.50 0.61 21.68
C LEU A 95 -2.26 1.47 20.65
N ARG A 96 -3.58 1.62 20.83
CA ARG A 96 -4.40 2.47 19.96
C ARG A 96 -3.94 3.91 20.02
N ASP A 97 -3.83 4.48 21.22
CA ASP A 97 -3.48 5.90 21.40
C ASP A 97 -2.03 6.21 21.02
N ALA A 98 -1.15 5.20 21.04
CA ALA A 98 0.21 5.31 20.47
C ALA A 98 0.25 5.09 18.95
N GLY A 99 -0.83 4.62 18.31
CA GLY A 99 -0.84 4.22 16.91
C GLY A 99 0.13 3.09 16.59
N LEU A 100 0.31 2.14 17.53
CA LEU A 100 1.26 1.04 17.43
C LEU A 100 0.53 -0.31 17.41
N PRO A 101 0.98 -1.29 16.62
CA PRO A 101 0.37 -2.63 16.57
C PRO A 101 0.62 -3.41 17.85
N SER A 102 -0.23 -4.40 18.13
CA SER A 102 0.13 -5.49 19.04
C SER A 102 1.23 -6.36 18.44
N GLY A 103 1.93 -7.14 19.25
CA GLY A 103 2.96 -8.06 18.77
C GLY A 103 2.44 -9.06 17.73
N SER A 104 1.23 -9.60 17.94
CA SER A 104 0.60 -10.48 16.96
C SER A 104 0.26 -9.81 15.65
N THR A 105 -0.28 -8.58 15.69
CA THR A 105 -0.61 -7.79 14.50
C THR A 105 0.66 -7.38 13.75
N ALA A 106 1.71 -6.96 14.47
CA ALA A 106 2.99 -6.61 13.88
C ALA A 106 3.64 -7.77 13.12
N LEU A 107 3.59 -8.98 13.69
CA LEU A 107 4.10 -10.20 13.06
C LEU A 107 3.29 -10.60 11.82
N GLU A 108 1.95 -10.50 11.86
CA GLU A 108 1.13 -10.74 10.66
C GLU A 108 1.42 -9.72 9.56
N HIS A 109 1.56 -8.43 9.90
CA HIS A 109 1.96 -7.41 8.93
C HIS A 109 3.36 -7.68 8.34
N ALA A 110 4.31 -8.15 9.15
CA ALA A 110 5.63 -8.55 8.66
C ALA A 110 5.52 -9.73 7.68
N ARG A 111 4.68 -10.72 7.99
CA ARG A 111 4.41 -11.88 7.14
C ARG A 111 3.77 -11.50 5.81
N ILE A 112 2.78 -10.60 5.83
CA ILE A 112 2.11 -10.08 4.63
C ILE A 112 3.11 -9.30 3.75
N ARG A 113 3.92 -8.43 4.36
CA ARG A 113 4.99 -7.71 3.62
C ARG A 113 6.03 -8.66 3.02
N PHE A 114 6.36 -9.74 3.72
CA PHE A 114 7.25 -10.77 3.20
C PHE A 114 6.63 -11.49 2.00
N ALA A 115 5.34 -11.85 2.07
CA ALA A 115 4.61 -12.42 0.94
C ALA A 115 4.66 -11.52 -0.30
N LEU A 116 4.42 -10.22 -0.11
CA LEU A 116 4.53 -9.24 -1.20
C LEU A 116 5.96 -9.18 -1.76
N ARG A 117 6.99 -9.15 -0.91
CA ARG A 117 8.40 -9.18 -1.37
C ARG A 117 8.72 -10.45 -2.15
N LEU A 118 8.18 -11.61 -1.76
CA LEU A 118 8.36 -12.84 -2.54
C LEU A 118 7.82 -12.69 -3.96
N ARG A 119 6.75 -11.91 -4.17
CA ARG A 119 6.19 -11.66 -5.52
C ARG A 119 7.08 -10.77 -6.39
N THR A 120 7.92 -9.93 -5.79
CA THR A 120 8.83 -9.02 -6.51
C THR A 120 10.22 -9.61 -6.75
N LEU A 121 10.48 -10.85 -6.32
CA LEU A 121 11.75 -11.52 -6.58
C LEU A 121 11.80 -12.12 -7.99
N ASP A 122 12.94 -11.97 -8.63
CA ASP A 122 13.27 -12.61 -9.90
C ASP A 122 13.06 -14.13 -9.84
N PRO A 123 12.53 -14.77 -10.90
CA PRO A 123 12.35 -16.23 -10.98
C PRO A 123 13.61 -17.04 -10.65
N ALA A 124 14.80 -16.54 -10.99
CA ALA A 124 16.06 -17.22 -10.71
C ALA A 124 16.49 -17.15 -9.23
N HIS A 125 15.83 -16.33 -8.41
CA HIS A 125 16.17 -16.16 -6.99
C HIS A 125 16.05 -17.50 -6.23
N PRO A 126 17.01 -17.87 -5.33
CA PRO A 126 16.98 -19.17 -4.63
C PRO A 126 15.71 -19.45 -3.83
N LEU A 127 15.07 -18.42 -3.25
CA LEU A 127 13.79 -18.59 -2.55
C LEU A 127 12.67 -18.99 -3.49
N ILE A 128 12.66 -18.47 -4.74
CA ILE A 128 11.64 -18.78 -5.72
C ILE A 128 11.80 -20.21 -6.22
N ARG A 129 13.03 -20.63 -6.53
CA ARG A 129 13.32 -22.04 -6.87
C ARG A 129 12.81 -23.01 -5.79
N ARG A 130 12.91 -22.64 -4.49
CA ARG A 130 12.34 -23.43 -3.37
C ARG A 130 10.81 -23.41 -3.32
N LEU A 131 10.18 -22.32 -3.74
CA LEU A 131 8.73 -22.23 -3.83
C LEU A 131 8.16 -23.10 -4.94
N GLU A 132 8.83 -23.14 -6.06
CA GLU A 132 8.41 -23.84 -7.29
C GLU A 132 8.80 -25.32 -7.29
N ALA A 133 9.78 -25.72 -6.48
CA ALA A 133 10.17 -27.12 -6.37
C ALA A 133 8.97 -28.00 -6.02
N PRO A 134 8.74 -29.15 -6.70
CA PRO A 134 7.61 -30.00 -6.46
C PRO A 134 7.61 -30.52 -5.01
N LEU A 135 6.44 -30.56 -4.38
CA LEU A 135 6.27 -31.21 -3.08
C LEU A 135 5.97 -32.69 -3.32
N LEU A 136 6.69 -33.55 -2.60
CA LEU A 136 6.33 -34.96 -2.54
C LEU A 136 4.97 -35.12 -1.83
N PRO A 137 4.17 -36.15 -2.15
CA PRO A 137 2.79 -36.29 -1.65
C PRO A 137 2.65 -36.23 -0.12
N TRP A 138 3.70 -36.63 0.60
CA TRP A 138 3.75 -36.61 2.08
C TRP A 138 4.36 -35.32 2.66
N GLN A 139 4.94 -34.44 1.83
CA GLN A 139 5.54 -33.19 2.29
C GLN A 139 4.45 -32.13 2.54
N ARG A 140 4.68 -31.34 3.57
CA ARG A 140 3.78 -30.24 3.95
C ARG A 140 4.27 -28.92 3.41
N ALA A 141 3.33 -28.01 3.21
CA ALA A 141 3.65 -26.63 2.86
C ALA A 141 4.54 -26.01 3.94
N THR A 142 5.74 -25.61 3.54
CA THR A 142 6.70 -24.89 4.39
C THR A 142 6.14 -23.53 4.83
N LYS A 143 6.76 -22.88 5.82
CA LYS A 143 6.41 -21.50 6.21
C LYS A 143 6.51 -20.54 5.01
N LEU A 144 7.53 -20.72 4.16
CA LEU A 144 7.73 -19.96 2.94
C LEU A 144 6.52 -20.06 1.98
N ARG A 145 6.07 -21.29 1.70
CA ARG A 145 4.88 -21.53 0.84
C ARG A 145 3.59 -20.99 1.44
N ARG A 146 3.44 -21.07 2.75
CA ARG A 146 2.28 -20.51 3.45
C ARG A 146 2.30 -18.98 3.46
N ALA A 147 3.47 -18.36 3.45
CA ALA A 147 3.59 -16.91 3.27
C ALA A 147 3.25 -16.52 1.83
N ASP A 148 3.81 -17.22 0.84
CA ASP A 148 3.55 -16.98 -0.58
C ASP A 148 2.06 -17.09 -0.94
N ALA A 149 1.33 -18.01 -0.30
CA ALA A 149 -0.10 -18.21 -0.51
C ALA A 149 -1.02 -17.11 0.09
N LEU A 150 -0.47 -16.12 0.80
CA LEU A 150 -1.27 -15.03 1.39
C LEU A 150 -1.77 -14.00 0.38
N VAL A 151 -1.08 -13.87 -0.72
CA VAL A 151 -1.39 -12.89 -1.76
C VAL A 151 -1.55 -13.60 -3.11
N PRO A 152 -2.34 -13.04 -4.03
CA PRO A 152 -2.53 -13.62 -5.36
C PRO A 152 -1.22 -13.86 -6.09
N ARG A 153 -1.23 -14.81 -7.03
CA ARG A 153 -0.11 -14.98 -7.97
C ARG A 153 -0.18 -13.88 -9.02
N ALA A 154 0.98 -13.40 -9.42
CA ALA A 154 1.17 -12.50 -10.55
C ALA A 154 2.45 -12.89 -11.30
N PRO A 155 2.61 -12.42 -12.53
CA PRO A 155 3.89 -12.49 -13.23
C PRO A 155 4.99 -11.87 -12.37
N ARG A 156 6.09 -12.62 -12.23
CA ARG A 156 7.24 -12.10 -11.47
C ARG A 156 8.03 -11.14 -12.33
N PRO A 157 8.47 -10.00 -11.77
CA PRO A 157 9.41 -9.16 -12.47
C PRO A 157 10.75 -9.90 -12.60
N ILE A 158 11.44 -9.65 -13.69
CA ILE A 158 12.82 -10.13 -13.89
C ILE A 158 13.81 -9.05 -13.47
N LEU A 159 15.02 -9.46 -13.12
CA LEU A 159 16.13 -8.53 -12.94
C LEU A 159 16.62 -8.09 -14.33
N ALA A 160 16.00 -7.03 -14.85
CA ALA A 160 16.32 -6.49 -16.16
C ALA A 160 17.60 -5.64 -16.12
N GLN A 161 18.30 -5.57 -17.24
CA GLN A 161 19.41 -4.63 -17.41
C GLN A 161 18.88 -3.19 -17.35
N PRO A 162 19.66 -2.24 -16.80
CA PRO A 162 19.29 -0.83 -16.82
C PRO A 162 19.03 -0.35 -18.25
N HIS A 163 17.92 0.38 -18.43
CA HIS A 163 17.53 0.97 -19.71
C HIS A 163 17.66 2.49 -19.66
N PHE A 164 18.28 3.05 -20.69
CA PHE A 164 18.50 4.50 -20.82
C PHE A 164 18.27 4.92 -22.27
N SER A 165 17.10 5.43 -22.58
CA SER A 165 16.83 6.02 -23.90
C SER A 165 17.10 7.52 -23.91
N PRO A 166 17.17 8.16 -25.09
CA PRO A 166 17.24 9.61 -25.19
C PRO A 166 16.13 10.29 -24.40
N GLY A 167 16.50 11.26 -23.56
CA GLY A 167 15.54 11.98 -22.71
C GLY A 167 15.19 11.29 -21.39
N CYS A 168 15.85 10.16 -21.01
CA CYS A 168 15.60 9.46 -19.74
C CYS A 168 15.83 10.31 -18.47
N ARG A 169 16.51 11.44 -18.57
CA ARG A 169 16.75 12.40 -17.49
C ARG A 169 16.05 13.75 -17.70
N THR A 170 15.27 13.88 -18.77
CA THR A 170 14.59 15.12 -19.11
C THR A 170 13.14 15.06 -18.65
N ASN A 171 12.71 16.04 -17.85
CA ASN A 171 11.31 16.13 -17.44
C ASN A 171 10.40 16.15 -18.68
N PRO A 172 9.44 15.21 -18.81
CA PRO A 172 8.53 15.17 -19.96
C PRO A 172 7.78 16.49 -20.19
N THR A 173 7.38 17.19 -19.12
CA THR A 173 6.68 18.48 -19.19
C THR A 173 7.59 19.64 -19.58
N LYS A 174 8.91 19.47 -19.48
CA LYS A 174 9.91 20.54 -19.66
C LYS A 174 9.63 21.80 -18.84
N GLY A 175 8.96 21.65 -17.67
CA GLY A 175 8.58 22.76 -16.79
C GLY A 175 7.44 23.64 -17.30
N ARG A 176 6.69 23.22 -18.33
CA ARG A 176 5.58 23.97 -18.91
C ARG A 176 4.29 23.75 -18.14
N THR A 177 3.36 24.71 -18.23
CA THR A 177 1.97 24.51 -17.81
C THR A 177 1.26 23.54 -18.76
N LYS A 178 0.12 22.98 -18.34
CA LYS A 178 -0.69 22.11 -19.21
C LYS A 178 -1.22 22.88 -20.43
N GLU A 179 -1.64 24.12 -20.24
CA GLU A 179 -2.19 25.00 -21.26
C GLU A 179 -1.17 25.32 -22.35
N ASP A 180 0.05 25.70 -21.94
CA ASP A 180 1.13 26.01 -22.88
C ASP A 180 1.59 24.77 -23.65
N ALA A 181 1.66 23.65 -22.96
CA ALA A 181 2.03 22.37 -23.56
C ALA A 181 0.98 21.89 -24.56
N ALA A 182 -0.32 22.04 -24.26
CA ALA A 182 -1.40 21.70 -25.18
C ALA A 182 -1.40 22.55 -26.45
N LYS A 183 -1.18 23.88 -26.34
CA LYS A 183 -1.04 24.77 -27.49
C LYS A 183 0.12 24.33 -28.38
N GLN A 184 1.29 24.05 -27.80
CA GLN A 184 2.44 23.61 -28.56
C GLN A 184 2.25 22.22 -29.17
N PHE A 185 1.60 21.30 -28.43
CA PHE A 185 1.26 19.97 -28.94
C PHE A 185 0.34 20.07 -30.15
N ASN A 186 -0.75 20.85 -30.07
CA ASN A 186 -1.70 21.04 -31.18
C ASN A 186 -1.04 21.68 -32.38
N THR A 187 -0.15 22.66 -32.15
CA THR A 187 0.62 23.27 -33.26
C THR A 187 1.50 22.26 -33.95
N TRP A 188 2.21 21.43 -33.17
CA TRP A 188 3.07 20.35 -33.68
C TRP A 188 2.25 19.30 -34.42
N TRP A 189 1.15 18.83 -33.81
CA TRP A 189 0.31 17.77 -34.38
C TRP A 189 -0.35 18.18 -35.69
N ASN A 190 -0.86 19.42 -35.79
CA ASN A 190 -1.46 19.95 -36.99
C ASN A 190 -0.46 20.17 -38.14
N GLN A 191 0.85 20.21 -37.85
CA GLN A 191 1.91 20.34 -38.85
C GLN A 191 2.51 19.00 -39.28
N LEU A 192 2.04 17.88 -38.72
CA LEU A 192 2.53 16.57 -39.10
C LEU A 192 2.20 16.23 -40.55
N ASN A 193 3.15 15.57 -41.21
CA ASN A 193 2.90 15.05 -42.55
C ASN A 193 1.82 13.95 -42.51
N GLY A 194 1.09 13.80 -43.58
CA GLY A 194 0.00 12.82 -43.69
C GLY A 194 0.41 11.35 -43.55
N ASP A 195 1.70 11.06 -43.66
CA ASP A 195 2.31 9.73 -43.51
C ASP A 195 2.84 9.48 -42.07
N THR A 196 2.78 10.47 -41.19
CA THR A 196 3.22 10.32 -39.78
C THR A 196 2.18 9.56 -38.99
N ILE A 197 2.60 8.57 -38.21
CA ILE A 197 1.72 7.81 -37.31
C ILE A 197 1.86 8.31 -35.89
N THR A 198 0.72 8.58 -35.25
CA THR A 198 0.64 8.94 -33.82
C THR A 198 -0.25 7.98 -33.08
N VAL A 199 0.17 7.55 -31.88
CA VAL A 199 -0.55 6.66 -30.98
C VAL A 199 -0.86 7.43 -29.72
N PHE A 200 -2.13 7.56 -29.40
CA PHE A 200 -2.62 8.04 -28.11
C PHE A 200 -3.09 6.86 -27.28
N SER A 201 -2.83 6.88 -25.99
CA SER A 201 -3.30 5.84 -25.08
C SER A 201 -3.57 6.39 -23.70
N ASP A 202 -4.56 5.83 -23.05
CA ASP A 202 -4.95 6.18 -21.70
C ASP A 202 -5.40 4.95 -20.91
N GLY A 203 -5.52 5.11 -19.59
CA GLY A 203 -6.01 4.11 -18.64
C GLY A 203 -7.12 4.68 -17.78
N SER A 204 -8.14 3.87 -17.50
CA SER A 204 -9.26 4.23 -16.64
C SER A 204 -9.34 3.32 -15.42
N GLU A 205 -9.59 3.91 -14.24
CA GLU A 205 -9.91 3.21 -13.01
C GLU A 205 -11.20 3.78 -12.43
N GLN A 206 -12.27 2.99 -12.41
CA GLN A 206 -13.59 3.40 -11.99
C GLN A 206 -14.15 2.47 -10.92
N TYR A 207 -15.18 2.94 -10.22
CA TYR A 207 -15.92 2.13 -9.24
C TYR A 207 -17.40 2.16 -9.61
N ASN A 208 -17.99 0.98 -9.79
CA ASN A 208 -19.43 0.82 -10.05
C ASN A 208 -19.99 -0.17 -9.04
N ASP A 209 -21.00 0.23 -8.25
CA ASP A 209 -21.62 -0.58 -7.18
C ASP A 209 -20.60 -1.26 -6.25
N GLY A 210 -19.50 -0.57 -5.95
CA GLY A 210 -18.41 -1.07 -5.10
C GLY A 210 -17.44 -2.03 -5.81
N ALA A 211 -17.71 -2.41 -7.06
CA ALA A 211 -16.77 -3.15 -7.88
C ALA A 211 -15.79 -2.20 -8.57
N LYS A 212 -14.52 -2.55 -8.51
CA LYS A 212 -13.45 -1.82 -9.19
C LYS A 212 -13.36 -2.30 -10.64
N LEU A 213 -13.40 -1.37 -11.58
CA LEU A 213 -13.25 -1.57 -13.02
C LEU A 213 -11.97 -0.86 -13.47
N VAL A 214 -11.14 -1.57 -14.25
CA VAL A 214 -9.88 -1.02 -14.76
C VAL A 214 -9.77 -1.38 -16.23
N GLY A 215 -9.54 -0.38 -17.08
CA GLY A 215 -9.46 -0.58 -18.52
C GLY A 215 -8.46 0.32 -19.19
N TYR A 216 -8.13 0.02 -20.42
CA TYR A 216 -7.26 0.81 -21.27
C TYR A 216 -7.95 1.15 -22.57
N GLY A 217 -7.52 2.24 -23.19
CA GLY A 217 -7.92 2.65 -24.54
C GLY A 217 -6.75 3.17 -25.33
N TYR A 218 -6.81 3.05 -26.65
CA TYR A 218 -5.86 3.66 -27.55
C TYR A 218 -6.49 4.05 -28.87
N ALA A 219 -5.94 5.11 -29.46
CA ALA A 219 -6.31 5.61 -30.79
C ALA A 219 -5.05 5.82 -31.63
N VAL A 220 -5.07 5.34 -32.88
CA VAL A 220 -3.96 5.45 -33.83
C VAL A 220 -4.40 6.33 -34.98
N TYR A 221 -3.61 7.35 -35.26
CA TYR A 221 -3.83 8.30 -36.36
C TYR A 221 -2.71 8.21 -37.39
N ARG A 222 -3.07 8.46 -38.64
CA ARG A 222 -2.14 8.71 -39.74
C ARG A 222 -2.35 10.15 -40.20
N GLY A 223 -1.37 11.03 -39.99
CA GLY A 223 -1.62 12.46 -40.02
C GLY A 223 -2.67 12.85 -38.98
N GLN A 224 -3.77 13.44 -39.42
CA GLN A 224 -4.94 13.79 -38.58
C GLN A 224 -6.13 12.81 -38.75
N SER A 225 -5.96 11.74 -39.54
CA SER A 225 -7.02 10.76 -39.77
C SER A 225 -6.95 9.61 -38.79
N LEU A 226 -8.03 9.36 -38.06
CA LEU A 226 -8.16 8.19 -37.18
C LEU A 226 -8.21 6.92 -38.02
N VAL A 227 -7.28 5.98 -37.80
CA VAL A 227 -7.15 4.75 -38.61
C VAL A 227 -7.43 3.47 -37.83
N ARG A 228 -7.18 3.47 -36.53
CA ARG A 228 -7.45 2.33 -35.63
C ARG A 228 -7.77 2.80 -34.23
N THR A 229 -8.61 2.04 -33.55
CA THR A 229 -8.89 2.18 -32.12
C THR A 229 -8.91 0.83 -31.45
N GLY A 230 -8.75 0.82 -30.16
CA GLY A 230 -8.97 -0.37 -29.36
C GLY A 230 -9.12 -0.04 -27.89
N SER A 231 -9.80 -0.92 -27.20
CA SER A 231 -10.03 -0.82 -25.75
C SER A 231 -10.13 -2.20 -25.14
N GLY A 232 -9.97 -2.30 -23.85
CA GLY A 232 -10.18 -3.55 -23.12
C GLY A 232 -10.06 -3.36 -21.61
N ALA A 233 -10.57 -4.34 -20.88
CA ALA A 233 -10.40 -4.40 -19.43
C ALA A 233 -9.10 -5.11 -19.07
N ILE A 234 -8.55 -4.76 -17.93
CA ILE A 234 -7.46 -5.49 -17.27
C ILE A 234 -7.94 -6.04 -15.92
N ASN A 235 -7.10 -6.82 -15.26
CA ASN A 235 -7.45 -7.39 -13.97
C ASN A 235 -7.89 -6.28 -12.97
N SER A 236 -9.04 -6.46 -12.35
CA SER A 236 -9.66 -5.46 -11.45
C SER A 236 -8.84 -5.11 -10.21
N THR A 237 -7.85 -5.93 -9.83
CA THR A 237 -6.92 -5.59 -8.75
C THR A 237 -5.86 -4.59 -9.18
N SER A 238 -5.61 -4.43 -10.49
CA SER A 238 -4.65 -3.51 -11.07
C SER A 238 -5.04 -2.04 -10.85
N HIS A 239 -4.17 -1.12 -11.20
CA HIS A 239 -4.39 0.32 -11.05
C HIS A 239 -4.34 1.02 -12.40
N VAL A 240 -4.80 2.28 -12.44
CA VAL A 240 -4.78 3.12 -13.64
C VAL A 240 -3.40 3.13 -14.30
N PHE A 241 -2.32 3.26 -13.54
CA PHE A 241 -0.95 3.21 -14.06
C PHE A 241 -0.63 1.92 -14.84
N ASP A 242 -1.17 0.77 -14.40
CA ASP A 242 -1.00 -0.50 -15.10
C ASP A 242 -1.79 -0.50 -16.42
N ALA A 243 -2.99 0.10 -16.42
CA ALA A 243 -3.82 0.24 -17.60
C ALA A 243 -3.18 1.19 -18.63
N GLU A 244 -2.65 2.33 -18.19
CA GLU A 244 -1.88 3.26 -19.03
C GLU A 244 -0.68 2.57 -19.71
N ALA A 245 0.08 1.75 -18.95
CA ALA A 245 1.22 1.01 -19.50
C ALA A 245 0.80 -0.05 -20.53
N ILE A 246 -0.27 -0.78 -20.25
CA ILE A 246 -0.80 -1.85 -21.14
C ILE A 246 -1.45 -1.21 -22.38
N GLY A 247 -2.23 -0.14 -22.22
CA GLY A 247 -2.82 0.61 -23.32
C GLY A 247 -1.77 1.17 -24.28
N ALA A 248 -0.71 1.72 -23.73
CA ALA A 248 0.41 2.23 -24.51
C ALA A 248 1.11 1.12 -25.32
N LEU A 249 1.33 -0.07 -24.72
CA LEU A 249 1.88 -1.22 -25.45
C LEU A 249 0.94 -1.70 -26.55
N LYS A 250 -0.37 -1.87 -26.24
CA LYS A 250 -1.38 -2.33 -27.21
C LYS A 250 -1.52 -1.36 -28.38
N GLY A 251 -1.55 -0.05 -28.09
CA GLY A 251 -1.59 0.98 -29.11
C GLY A 251 -0.33 0.98 -30.00
N LEU A 252 0.84 0.81 -29.40
CA LEU A 252 2.10 0.71 -30.14
C LEU A 252 2.12 -0.55 -31.06
N GLN A 253 1.71 -1.71 -30.54
CA GLN A 253 1.60 -2.94 -31.31
C GLN A 253 0.66 -2.76 -32.50
N CYS A 254 -0.53 -2.19 -32.26
CA CYS A 254 -1.52 -1.91 -33.31
C CYS A 254 -0.97 -0.96 -34.39
N ALA A 255 -0.23 0.08 -33.98
CA ALA A 255 0.38 1.00 -34.92
C ALA A 255 1.46 0.31 -35.78
N LEU A 256 2.23 -0.60 -35.19
CA LEU A 256 3.25 -1.35 -35.93
C LEU A 256 2.67 -2.35 -36.93
N GLU A 257 1.45 -2.88 -36.69
CA GLU A 257 0.75 -3.75 -37.64
C GLU A 257 0.34 -3.02 -38.94
N ILE A 258 0.10 -1.72 -38.86
CA ILE A 258 -0.32 -0.90 -40.00
C ILE A 258 0.83 -0.07 -40.58
N LEU A 259 2.03 -0.14 -39.98
CA LEU A 259 3.20 0.61 -40.40
C LEU A 259 3.68 0.13 -41.77
N GLN A 260 3.82 1.06 -42.72
CA GLN A 260 4.34 0.81 -44.08
C GLN A 260 5.77 1.35 -44.22
N PRO A 261 6.59 0.81 -45.14
CA PRO A 261 7.94 1.32 -45.37
C PRO A 261 7.99 2.78 -45.84
N SER A 262 6.88 3.28 -46.40
CA SER A 262 6.72 4.66 -46.85
C SER A 262 6.30 5.61 -45.73
N ASP A 263 5.88 5.10 -44.58
CA ASP A 263 5.40 5.91 -43.49
C ASP A 263 6.54 6.71 -42.84
N GLY A 264 6.19 7.87 -42.32
CA GLY A 264 7.10 8.75 -41.62
C GLY A 264 7.40 8.28 -40.18
N GLN A 265 7.76 9.20 -39.32
CA GLN A 265 8.07 8.92 -37.92
C GLN A 265 6.84 8.43 -37.17
N LEU A 266 7.02 7.38 -36.36
CA LEU A 266 6.02 6.91 -35.39
C LEU A 266 6.21 7.61 -34.03
N TRP A 267 5.13 8.15 -33.46
CA TRP A 267 5.12 8.83 -32.19
C TRP A 267 4.10 8.25 -31.23
N MET A 268 4.51 8.09 -29.98
CA MET A 268 3.61 7.83 -28.85
C MET A 268 3.31 9.16 -28.13
N CYS A 269 2.03 9.51 -28.07
CA CYS A 269 1.50 10.71 -27.43
C CYS A 269 0.84 10.30 -26.12
N ILE A 270 1.52 10.51 -25.00
CA ILE A 270 1.14 9.98 -23.68
C ILE A 270 0.96 11.13 -22.70
N ASP A 271 -0.11 11.12 -21.93
CA ASP A 271 -0.40 12.12 -20.92
C ASP A 271 0.25 11.80 -19.56
N SER A 272 0.43 10.53 -19.24
CA SER A 272 1.06 10.08 -18.00
C SER A 272 2.58 10.29 -18.03
N THR A 273 3.05 11.31 -17.29
CA THR A 273 4.49 11.53 -17.13
C THR A 273 5.19 10.34 -16.47
N SER A 274 4.50 9.60 -15.59
CA SER A 274 5.04 8.41 -14.94
C SER A 274 5.30 7.28 -15.93
N VAL A 275 4.40 7.06 -16.87
CA VAL A 275 4.57 6.07 -17.94
C VAL A 275 5.70 6.49 -18.87
N ILE A 276 5.78 7.78 -19.28
CA ILE A 276 6.87 8.29 -20.09
C ILE A 276 8.24 8.06 -19.42
N TRP A 277 8.34 8.32 -18.10
CA TRP A 277 9.57 8.07 -17.37
C TRP A 277 9.98 6.59 -17.42
N CYS A 278 9.01 5.68 -17.21
CA CYS A 278 9.27 4.24 -17.25
C CYS A 278 9.58 3.72 -18.66
N MET A 279 9.04 4.35 -19.70
CA MET A 279 9.38 4.04 -21.09
C MET A 279 10.77 4.50 -21.50
N ARG A 280 11.25 5.60 -20.92
CA ARG A 280 12.58 6.17 -21.23
C ARG A 280 13.68 5.66 -20.32
N ALA A 281 13.33 5.14 -19.15
CA ALA A 281 14.26 4.64 -18.13
C ALA A 281 13.89 3.22 -17.71
N ASN A 282 14.27 2.81 -16.49
CA ASN A 282 14.02 1.45 -16.02
C ASN A 282 12.53 1.12 -15.89
N ALA A 283 12.14 -0.05 -16.36
CA ALA A 283 10.82 -0.59 -16.14
C ALA A 283 10.56 -0.85 -14.64
N PRO A 284 9.39 -0.47 -14.11
CA PRO A 284 9.01 -0.76 -12.74
C PRO A 284 8.69 -2.24 -12.56
N ASN A 285 8.52 -2.70 -11.32
CA ASN A 285 8.13 -4.10 -11.07
C ASN A 285 6.68 -4.41 -11.51
N THR A 286 5.79 -3.41 -11.43
CA THR A 286 4.40 -3.57 -11.88
C THR A 286 4.32 -3.39 -13.38
N SER A 287 3.53 -4.22 -14.04
CA SER A 287 3.41 -4.24 -15.51
C SER A 287 4.76 -4.22 -16.25
N GLN A 288 5.81 -4.76 -15.62
CA GLN A 288 7.17 -4.73 -16.14
C GLN A 288 7.26 -5.28 -17.57
N TRP A 289 6.54 -6.36 -17.85
CA TRP A 289 6.53 -7.01 -19.15
C TRP A 289 6.11 -6.04 -20.28
N ALA A 290 5.11 -5.19 -19.99
CA ALA A 290 4.62 -4.21 -20.98
C ALA A 290 5.69 -3.15 -21.25
N PHE A 291 6.34 -2.63 -20.22
CA PHE A 291 7.44 -1.68 -20.39
C PHE A 291 8.64 -2.27 -21.12
N LEU A 292 9.06 -3.51 -20.79
CA LEU A 292 10.19 -4.16 -21.46
C LEU A 292 9.91 -4.41 -22.95
N GLU A 293 8.68 -4.74 -23.30
CA GLU A 293 8.27 -4.88 -24.68
C GLU A 293 8.23 -3.52 -25.37
N CYS A 294 7.68 -2.47 -24.73
CA CYS A 294 7.77 -1.11 -25.24
C CYS A 294 9.22 -0.68 -25.49
N HIS A 295 10.14 -0.91 -24.54
CA HIS A 295 11.57 -0.59 -24.75
C HIS A 295 12.12 -1.25 -26.01
N THR A 296 11.84 -2.53 -26.21
CA THR A 296 12.31 -3.28 -27.38
C THR A 296 11.76 -2.70 -28.69
N LEU A 297 10.46 -2.39 -28.71
CA LEU A 297 9.80 -1.84 -29.88
C LEU A 297 10.23 -0.41 -30.17
N ILE A 298 10.31 0.44 -29.14
CA ILE A 298 10.76 1.83 -29.26
C ILE A 298 12.19 1.90 -29.81
N ASP A 299 13.09 1.07 -29.28
CA ASP A 299 14.49 1.06 -29.72
C ASP A 299 14.62 0.53 -31.15
N ARG A 300 13.85 -0.52 -31.51
CA ARG A 300 13.88 -1.15 -32.83
C ARG A 300 13.33 -0.21 -33.91
N TYR A 301 12.20 0.43 -33.66
CA TYR A 301 11.49 1.24 -34.66
C TYR A 301 11.77 2.74 -34.50
N LYS A 302 12.64 3.14 -33.58
CA LYS A 302 13.01 4.54 -33.30
C LYS A 302 11.79 5.41 -33.00
N VAL A 303 10.86 4.86 -32.21
CA VAL A 303 9.59 5.52 -31.86
C VAL A 303 9.85 6.76 -31.01
N GLY A 304 9.29 7.89 -31.41
CA GLY A 304 9.31 9.12 -30.62
C GLY A 304 8.30 9.05 -29.47
N ILE A 305 8.61 9.67 -28.34
CA ILE A 305 7.68 9.80 -27.21
C ILE A 305 7.51 11.29 -26.92
N ILE A 306 6.27 11.75 -26.93
CA ILE A 306 5.92 13.14 -26.62
C ILE A 306 4.85 13.17 -25.53
N TRP A 307 4.96 14.16 -24.63
CA TRP A 307 3.95 14.40 -23.63
C TRP A 307 2.76 15.15 -24.25
N SER A 308 1.57 14.54 -24.17
CA SER A 308 0.30 15.09 -24.60
C SER A 308 -0.52 15.35 -23.33
N PRO A 309 -0.67 16.59 -22.84
CA PRO A 309 -1.37 16.84 -21.58
C PRO A 309 -2.85 16.44 -21.64
N GLY A 310 -3.27 15.60 -20.71
CA GLY A 310 -4.65 15.10 -20.60
C GLY A 310 -5.66 16.19 -20.23
N HIS A 311 -6.91 16.03 -20.72
CA HIS A 311 -8.06 16.90 -20.48
C HIS A 311 -7.83 18.37 -20.93
N MET A 312 -7.18 18.56 -22.07
CA MET A 312 -6.84 19.85 -22.64
C MET A 312 -7.37 20.03 -24.06
N GLY A 313 -8.40 19.28 -24.45
CA GLY A 313 -9.02 19.36 -25.78
C GLY A 313 -8.11 18.83 -26.90
N ILE A 314 -7.20 17.91 -26.61
CA ILE A 314 -6.39 17.21 -27.61
C ILE A 314 -7.18 16.01 -28.09
N GLU A 315 -7.66 16.04 -29.33
CA GLU A 315 -8.59 15.05 -29.92
C GLU A 315 -8.17 13.60 -29.66
N GLY A 316 -6.91 13.26 -29.93
CA GLY A 316 -6.42 11.89 -29.76
C GLY A 316 -6.39 11.43 -28.29
N ASN A 317 -6.12 12.36 -27.36
CA ASN A 317 -6.15 12.08 -25.93
C ASN A 317 -7.58 11.85 -25.41
N GLU A 318 -8.51 12.74 -25.80
CA GLU A 318 -9.94 12.63 -25.45
C GLU A 318 -10.52 11.31 -25.98
N MET A 319 -10.18 10.94 -27.22
CA MET A 319 -10.56 9.66 -27.79
C MET A 319 -10.00 8.44 -27.01
N ALA A 320 -8.73 8.51 -26.59
CA ALA A 320 -8.11 7.45 -25.82
C ALA A 320 -8.74 7.32 -24.43
N ASP A 321 -9.08 8.44 -23.77
CA ASP A 321 -9.78 8.47 -22.47
C ASP A 321 -11.18 7.87 -22.58
N GLU A 322 -11.98 8.26 -23.58
CA GLU A 322 -13.31 7.67 -23.84
C GLU A 322 -13.23 6.15 -24.08
N LEU A 323 -12.23 5.69 -24.83
CA LEU A 323 -12.01 4.28 -25.10
C LEU A 323 -11.56 3.51 -23.85
N ALA A 324 -10.72 4.10 -22.99
CA ALA A 324 -10.31 3.50 -21.74
C ALA A 324 -11.48 3.34 -20.77
N ASP A 325 -12.33 4.35 -20.70
CA ASP A 325 -13.57 4.33 -19.93
C ASP A 325 -14.55 3.26 -20.44
N ALA A 326 -14.71 3.15 -21.74
CA ALA A 326 -15.54 2.13 -22.38
C ALA A 326 -14.98 0.73 -22.12
N GLY A 327 -13.67 0.53 -22.27
CA GLY A 327 -13.00 -0.74 -22.02
C GLY A 327 -13.15 -1.21 -20.56
N ALA A 328 -13.03 -0.28 -19.60
CA ALA A 328 -13.25 -0.58 -18.18
C ALA A 328 -14.70 -1.03 -17.92
N LYS A 329 -15.69 -0.33 -18.50
CA LYS A 329 -17.13 -0.63 -18.32
C LYS A 329 -17.56 -1.92 -19.00
N GLU A 330 -17.09 -2.18 -20.21
CA GLU A 330 -17.40 -3.41 -20.95
C GLU A 330 -16.84 -4.64 -20.24
N GLY A 331 -15.71 -4.52 -19.57
CA GLY A 331 -15.11 -5.56 -18.76
C GLY A 331 -14.54 -6.74 -19.58
N ARG A 332 -14.43 -6.61 -20.90
CA ARG A 332 -13.84 -7.63 -21.77
C ARG A 332 -12.32 -7.62 -21.63
N MET A 333 -11.78 -8.67 -21.03
CA MET A 333 -10.33 -8.88 -20.92
C MET A 333 -9.81 -9.71 -22.10
N ASP A 334 -8.65 -9.30 -22.62
CA ASP A 334 -7.91 -10.13 -23.58
C ASP A 334 -7.39 -11.40 -22.88
N ASN A 335 -7.30 -12.50 -23.62
CA ASN A 335 -6.75 -13.75 -23.10
C ASN A 335 -5.20 -13.72 -23.16
N ASP A 336 -4.62 -12.75 -22.51
CA ASP A 336 -3.19 -12.53 -22.42
C ASP A 336 -2.78 -12.05 -21.01
N ARG A 337 -1.56 -11.52 -20.87
CA ARG A 337 -1.02 -11.07 -19.58
C ARG A 337 -1.76 -9.88 -18.96
N SER A 338 -2.60 -9.17 -19.71
CA SER A 338 -3.43 -8.07 -19.19
C SER A 338 -4.50 -8.56 -18.21
N ALA A 339 -4.93 -9.81 -18.33
CA ALA A 339 -5.86 -10.45 -17.41
C ALA A 339 -5.22 -10.88 -16.07
N GLU A 340 -3.89 -10.89 -15.97
CA GLU A 340 -3.18 -11.30 -14.76
C GLU A 340 -3.11 -10.16 -13.72
N PRO A 341 -3.12 -10.48 -12.40
CA PRO A 341 -2.90 -9.46 -11.36
C PRO A 341 -1.54 -8.78 -11.52
N THR A 342 -1.48 -7.49 -11.27
CA THR A 342 -0.22 -6.71 -11.26
C THR A 342 0.40 -6.65 -9.86
N ILE A 343 1.69 -6.34 -9.78
CA ILE A 343 2.39 -6.18 -8.48
C ILE A 343 1.79 -5.03 -7.66
N SER A 344 1.36 -3.93 -8.30
CA SER A 344 0.67 -2.82 -7.63
C SER A 344 -0.65 -3.27 -7.02
N GLY A 345 -1.44 -4.04 -7.75
CA GLY A 345 -2.70 -4.62 -7.31
C GLY A 345 -2.53 -5.59 -6.14
N ILE A 346 -1.52 -6.47 -6.21
CA ILE A 346 -1.17 -7.34 -5.08
C ILE A 346 -0.76 -6.50 -3.86
N GLY A 347 -0.05 -5.39 -4.06
CA GLY A 347 0.30 -4.45 -2.99
C GLY A 347 -0.93 -3.89 -2.29
N THR A 348 -1.98 -3.56 -3.03
CA THR A 348 -3.27 -3.11 -2.48
C THR A 348 -3.98 -4.23 -1.71
N THR A 349 -4.02 -5.45 -2.26
CA THR A 349 -4.56 -6.63 -1.56
C THR A 349 -3.80 -6.88 -0.25
N ALA A 350 -2.47 -6.79 -0.26
CA ALA A 350 -1.65 -6.95 0.94
C ALA A 350 -1.96 -5.88 2.01
N ARG A 351 -2.17 -4.62 1.60
CA ARG A 351 -2.60 -3.55 2.52
C ARG A 351 -3.99 -3.82 3.10
N ALA A 352 -4.93 -4.27 2.29
CA ALA A 352 -6.27 -4.63 2.75
C ALA A 352 -6.23 -5.77 3.79
N LEU A 353 -5.46 -6.82 3.56
CA LEU A 353 -5.25 -7.92 4.53
C LEU A 353 -4.64 -7.41 5.84
N ALA A 354 -3.67 -6.51 5.78
CA ALA A 354 -3.07 -5.91 6.96
C ALA A 354 -4.10 -5.07 7.75
N ASN A 355 -4.94 -4.30 7.06
CA ASN A 355 -6.00 -3.51 7.67
C ASN A 355 -7.08 -4.41 8.33
N VAL A 356 -7.48 -5.49 7.65
CA VAL A 356 -8.40 -6.49 8.23
C VAL A 356 -7.81 -7.09 9.51
N THR A 357 -6.55 -7.48 9.49
CA THR A 357 -5.85 -8.02 10.68
C THR A 357 -5.88 -7.03 11.85
N THR A 358 -5.66 -5.74 11.56
CA THR A 358 -5.69 -4.67 12.56
C THR A 358 -7.10 -4.46 13.13
N SER A 359 -8.10 -4.37 12.24
CA SER A 359 -9.50 -4.17 12.60
C SER A 359 -10.06 -5.33 13.42
N ASP A 360 -9.73 -6.57 13.06
CA ASP A 360 -10.13 -7.77 13.79
C ASP A 360 -9.51 -7.83 15.19
N TRP A 361 -8.24 -7.45 15.31
CA TRP A 361 -7.61 -7.37 16.61
C TRP A 361 -8.31 -6.32 17.48
N TRP A 362 -8.60 -5.13 16.94
CA TRP A 362 -9.29 -4.06 17.64
C TRP A 362 -10.70 -4.46 18.08
N ARG A 363 -11.51 -5.00 17.17
CA ARG A 363 -12.87 -5.46 17.46
C ARG A 363 -12.92 -6.43 18.64
N ARG A 364 -12.00 -7.40 18.68
CA ARG A 364 -11.89 -8.36 19.79
C ARG A 364 -11.46 -7.73 21.11
N ARG A 365 -10.72 -6.64 21.09
CA ARG A 365 -10.25 -5.94 22.31
C ARG A 365 -11.16 -4.82 22.76
N TYR A 366 -11.88 -4.21 21.85
CA TYR A 366 -12.74 -3.06 22.09
C TYR A 366 -13.84 -3.35 23.12
N THR A 367 -14.47 -4.53 23.07
CA THR A 367 -15.52 -4.96 24.01
C THR A 367 -15.05 -5.05 25.46
N GLY A 368 -13.77 -5.34 25.69
CA GLY A 368 -13.14 -5.41 27.02
C GLY A 368 -12.66 -4.06 27.57
N LEU A 369 -12.81 -2.97 26.80
CA LEU A 369 -12.45 -1.62 27.27
C LEU A 369 -13.55 -1.05 28.16
N SER A 370 -13.17 -0.10 29.06
CA SER A 370 -14.13 0.58 29.93
C SER A 370 -15.21 1.33 29.14
N ALA A 371 -16.40 1.49 29.75
CA ALA A 371 -17.46 2.29 29.17
C ALA A 371 -17.00 3.73 28.86
N SER A 372 -16.20 4.32 29.74
CA SER A 372 -15.60 5.65 29.56
C SER A 372 -14.77 5.74 28.29
N TYR A 373 -13.94 4.71 28.00
CA TYR A 373 -13.12 4.71 26.78
C TYR A 373 -13.97 4.49 25.52
N ARG A 374 -14.97 3.61 25.58
CA ARG A 374 -15.86 3.31 24.46
C ARG A 374 -16.73 4.51 24.03
N LYS A 375 -17.09 5.42 24.95
CA LYS A 375 -17.82 6.66 24.65
C LYS A 375 -17.10 7.56 23.60
N TRP A 376 -15.80 7.42 23.45
CA TRP A 376 -15.02 8.19 22.47
C TRP A 376 -15.11 7.64 21.04
N GLU A 377 -15.72 6.48 20.84
CA GLU A 377 -15.96 5.82 19.54
C GLU A 377 -14.73 5.80 18.63
N LEU A 378 -13.56 5.61 19.23
CA LEU A 378 -12.29 5.72 18.53
C LEU A 378 -12.02 4.50 17.65
N GLY A 379 -11.74 4.73 16.38
CA GLY A 379 -11.18 3.74 15.48
C GLY A 379 -9.71 3.41 15.83
N TYR A 380 -9.17 2.35 15.23
CA TYR A 380 -7.78 1.97 15.38
C TYR A 380 -7.10 1.83 14.03
N ALA A 381 -6.06 2.62 13.82
CA ALA A 381 -5.16 2.52 12.69
C ALA A 381 -3.71 2.49 13.18
N ILE A 382 -2.84 1.76 12.47
CA ILE A 382 -1.39 1.76 12.74
C ILE A 382 -0.79 2.95 11.98
N ALA A 383 -1.08 4.14 12.49
CA ALA A 383 -0.61 5.42 11.99
C ALA A 383 -0.33 6.35 13.17
N GLU A 384 0.29 7.49 12.93
CA GLU A 384 0.50 8.49 13.97
C GLU A 384 -0.82 9.20 14.29
N PRO A 385 -1.40 9.01 15.50
CA PRO A 385 -2.55 9.78 15.91
C PRO A 385 -2.22 11.26 16.05
N PRO A 386 -3.09 12.18 15.63
CA PRO A 386 -2.82 13.62 15.68
C PRO A 386 -2.58 14.12 17.09
N GLU A 387 -3.16 13.49 18.09
CA GLU A 387 -3.03 13.83 19.52
C GLU A 387 -1.58 13.70 20.03
N LEU A 388 -0.72 12.90 19.38
CA LEU A 388 0.69 12.78 19.78
C LEU A 388 1.50 14.07 19.57
N ARG A 389 0.94 15.05 18.88
CA ARG A 389 1.53 16.38 18.70
C ARG A 389 1.21 17.34 19.85
N LEU A 390 0.29 16.97 20.73
CA LEU A 390 -0.02 17.76 21.92
C LEU A 390 1.18 17.82 22.88
N PRO A 391 1.32 18.92 23.64
CA PRO A 391 2.24 18.96 24.78
C PRO A 391 1.99 17.78 25.71
N ARG A 392 3.04 17.19 26.30
CA ARG A 392 2.94 15.96 27.10
C ARG A 392 1.93 16.08 28.25
N THR A 393 1.85 17.23 28.89
CA THR A 393 0.89 17.48 29.99
C THR A 393 -0.56 17.45 29.48
N SER A 394 -0.83 18.06 28.33
CA SER A 394 -2.16 18.05 27.70
C SER A 394 -2.53 16.64 27.21
N LEU A 395 -1.58 15.95 26.59
CA LEU A 395 -1.75 14.56 26.18
C LEU A 395 -2.03 13.65 27.37
N HIS A 396 -1.33 13.85 28.50
CA HIS A 396 -1.58 13.10 29.74
C HIS A 396 -3.01 13.28 30.23
N ARG A 397 -3.52 14.51 30.28
CA ARG A 397 -4.90 14.81 30.69
C ARG A 397 -5.92 14.17 29.77
N LEU A 398 -5.72 14.29 28.47
CA LEU A 398 -6.59 13.67 27.46
C LEU A 398 -6.66 12.15 27.64
N LEU A 399 -5.50 11.49 27.78
CA LEU A 399 -5.44 10.03 27.91
C LEU A 399 -6.00 9.56 29.26
N ALA A 400 -5.80 10.33 30.34
CA ALA A 400 -6.43 10.06 31.63
C ALA A 400 -7.97 10.14 31.51
N ALA A 401 -8.52 11.18 30.86
CA ALA A 401 -9.96 11.33 30.62
C ALA A 401 -10.52 10.17 29.78
N ARG A 402 -9.83 9.79 28.67
CA ARG A 402 -10.26 8.67 27.83
C ARG A 402 -10.31 7.34 28.57
N THR A 403 -9.29 7.04 29.34
CA THR A 403 -9.16 5.74 30.01
C THR A 403 -9.87 5.70 31.36
N ALA A 404 -10.29 6.83 31.92
CA ALA A 404 -10.70 7.01 33.30
C ALA A 404 -9.66 6.52 34.32
N HIS A 405 -8.38 6.49 33.91
CA HIS A 405 -7.23 6.16 34.75
C HIS A 405 -6.44 7.46 35.05
N GLY A 406 -6.73 8.07 36.16
CA GLY A 406 -6.15 9.34 36.55
C GLY A 406 -6.55 9.70 37.97
N ASP A 407 -6.32 10.95 38.38
CA ASP A 407 -6.75 11.50 39.67
C ASP A 407 -8.28 11.79 39.65
N PHE A 408 -9.08 10.72 39.52
CA PHE A 408 -10.53 10.79 39.49
C PHE A 408 -11.15 10.06 40.68
N ALA A 409 -12.21 10.62 41.24
CA ALA A 409 -12.92 10.08 42.41
C ALA A 409 -13.35 8.62 42.20
N GLN A 410 -13.84 8.26 41.00
CA GLN A 410 -14.24 6.90 40.68
C GLN A 410 -13.04 5.95 40.61
N TYR A 411 -11.89 6.42 40.10
CA TYR A 411 -10.66 5.64 40.04
C TYR A 411 -10.15 5.30 41.45
N HIS A 412 -10.07 6.31 42.33
CA HIS A 412 -9.61 6.13 43.70
C HIS A 412 -10.52 5.18 44.50
N ARG A 413 -11.85 5.32 44.37
CA ARG A 413 -12.81 4.38 44.99
C ARG A 413 -12.62 2.96 44.51
N ARG A 414 -12.46 2.76 43.19
CA ARG A 414 -12.29 1.44 42.58
C ARG A 414 -11.04 0.70 43.10
N PHE A 415 -9.96 1.45 43.34
CA PHE A 415 -8.68 0.88 43.76
C PHE A 415 -8.39 1.03 45.24
N GLY A 416 -9.38 1.48 46.03
CA GLY A 416 -9.28 1.56 47.50
C GLY A 416 -8.25 2.56 48.01
N HIS A 417 -8.01 3.67 47.27
CA HIS A 417 -7.11 4.73 47.72
C HIS A 417 -7.82 5.61 48.75
N SER A 418 -7.62 5.29 50.03
CA SER A 418 -8.28 5.95 51.18
C SER A 418 -7.74 7.36 51.46
N ASP A 419 -6.54 7.62 51.04
CA ASP A 419 -5.80 8.91 51.21
C ASP A 419 -6.06 9.91 50.08
N ALA A 420 -6.82 9.54 49.05
CA ALA A 420 -7.06 10.39 47.91
C ALA A 420 -8.20 11.39 48.12
N GLU A 421 -7.96 12.66 47.81
CA GLU A 421 -9.01 13.66 47.73
C GLU A 421 -9.95 13.42 46.53
N LEU A 422 -11.22 13.20 46.81
CA LEU A 422 -12.23 12.87 45.80
C LEU A 422 -12.82 14.10 45.10
N ASN A 423 -12.69 15.26 45.73
CA ASN A 423 -13.22 16.54 45.21
C ASN A 423 -12.09 17.44 44.73
N CYS A 424 -12.34 18.24 43.73
CA CYS A 424 -11.48 19.32 43.28
C CYS A 424 -11.53 20.49 44.26
N LEU A 425 -10.55 21.37 44.22
CA LEU A 425 -10.53 22.63 45.01
C LEU A 425 -11.74 23.51 44.78
N CYS A 426 -12.42 23.36 43.63
CA CYS A 426 -13.69 24.04 43.31
C CYS A 426 -14.91 23.39 43.96
N GLY A 427 -14.77 22.34 44.81
CA GLY A 427 -15.84 21.61 45.48
C GLY A 427 -16.53 20.48 44.68
N TYR A 428 -16.36 20.44 43.37
CA TYR A 428 -16.95 19.38 42.52
C TYR A 428 -16.15 18.09 42.59
N LYS A 429 -16.82 16.95 42.33
CA LYS A 429 -16.14 15.64 42.21
C LYS A 429 -15.12 15.65 41.05
N LYS A 430 -13.98 15.06 41.28
CA LYS A 430 -12.98 14.83 40.26
C LYS A 430 -13.49 13.76 39.27
N THR A 431 -14.08 14.19 38.16
CA THR A 431 -14.52 13.31 37.05
C THR A 431 -13.75 13.63 35.78
N PRO A 432 -13.67 12.69 34.79
CA PRO A 432 -13.08 12.98 33.48
C PRO A 432 -13.72 14.19 32.79
N GLU A 433 -15.03 14.34 32.89
CA GLU A 433 -15.79 15.46 32.32
C GLU A 433 -15.43 16.81 32.99
N HIS A 434 -15.18 16.81 34.29
CA HIS A 434 -14.75 18.00 35.03
C HIS A 434 -13.36 18.50 34.63
N PHE A 435 -12.45 17.59 34.28
CA PHE A 435 -11.07 17.92 33.89
C PHE A 435 -10.86 17.98 32.37
N GLY A 436 -11.76 17.45 31.59
CA GLY A 436 -11.62 17.32 30.13
C GLY A 436 -12.02 18.56 29.34
N ILE A 437 -12.56 19.58 30.01
CA ILE A 437 -13.05 20.83 29.37
C ILE A 437 -11.93 21.91 29.37
N LEU A 438 -10.78 21.59 29.87
CA LEU A 438 -9.62 22.52 29.91
C LEU A 438 -8.51 22.09 28.92
#